data_a2dbc9e88f491f38ac8baed2a2f93bac
#
_entry.id   a2dbc9e88f491f38ac8baed2a2f93bac
#
_cell.length_a   1.000
_cell.length_b   1.000
_cell.length_c   1.000
_cell.angle_alpha   90.00
_cell.angle_beta   90.00
_cell.angle_gamma   90.00
#
_symmetry.space_group_name_H-M   'P 1'
#
loop_
_entity.id
_entity.type
_entity.pdbx_description
1 polymer ?
#
loop_
_entity_poly.entity_id
_entity_poly.type
_entity_poly.pdbx_seq_one_letter_code
_entity_poly.pdbx_strand_id
1 'polypeptide(L)'
;MKYDLEFLENYWMPFTSNRDFKADPRLVVRGEGVYMYSQEGERILDGSSGLFCCAAGHSRPEIAEAVYAQLKEAAYVPPFQLSQPLAFELARRVSQLTPDGLDHIFFVNSGSEAVDTAMKVAYAYHYARGEGQRQRFVSRERAYHGVNMAGVSLSGMIKNRQVFGPGIPGVVHMRHTWLPENRFVKGQPETGIELADDLERIAMNYGPDTIAACVV
;
A
#
# COMPACT_ATOMS: atom_id res chain seq x y z
N MET A 1 20.12 26.07 -10.21
CA MET A 1 21.18 25.81 -9.20
C MET A 1 21.57 24.34 -9.39
N LYS A 2 22.83 24.01 -9.72
CA LYS A 2 23.27 22.61 -9.77
C LYS A 2 23.57 22.17 -8.35
N TYR A 3 22.92 21.14 -7.88
CA TYR A 3 23.23 20.52 -6.61
C TYR A 3 24.47 19.64 -6.74
N ASP A 4 25.39 19.73 -5.79
CA ASP A 4 26.59 18.92 -5.73
C ASP A 4 26.39 17.64 -4.91
N LEU A 5 27.39 16.78 -4.89
CA LEU A 5 27.32 15.52 -4.14
C LEU A 5 27.18 15.74 -2.63
N GLU A 6 27.78 16.80 -2.08
CA GLU A 6 27.65 17.12 -0.66
C GLU A 6 26.20 17.43 -0.28
N PHE A 7 25.47 18.18 -1.12
CA PHE A 7 24.05 18.46 -0.94
C PHE A 7 23.20 17.19 -0.95
N LEU A 8 23.54 16.20 -1.78
CA LEU A 8 22.77 14.96 -1.94
C LEU A 8 23.08 13.90 -0.87
N GLU A 9 24.19 14.02 -0.14
CA GLU A 9 24.75 12.93 0.66
C GLU A 9 23.84 12.49 1.81
N ASN A 10 23.22 13.41 2.51
CA ASN A 10 22.48 13.11 3.74
C ASN A 10 21.11 12.43 3.52
N TYR A 11 20.61 12.39 2.28
CA TYR A 11 19.32 11.76 2.01
C TYR A 11 19.49 10.29 1.60
N TRP A 12 19.02 9.39 2.42
CA TRP A 12 18.93 7.96 2.12
C TRP A 12 17.59 7.68 1.42
N MET A 13 17.60 7.59 0.10
CA MET A 13 16.42 7.33 -0.70
C MET A 13 15.98 5.87 -0.58
N PRO A 14 14.67 5.62 -0.32
CA PRO A 14 14.12 4.27 -0.30
C PRO A 14 14.10 3.64 -1.71
N PHE A 15 14.19 2.31 -1.77
CA PHE A 15 14.10 1.53 -3.01
C PHE A 15 15.03 2.00 -4.15
N THR A 16 16.13 2.62 -3.82
CA THR A 16 17.02 3.27 -4.78
C THR A 16 18.46 2.83 -4.54
N SER A 17 19.21 2.55 -5.62
CA SER A 17 20.68 2.47 -5.56
C SER A 17 21.22 3.88 -5.34
N ASN A 18 21.42 4.27 -4.07
CA ASN A 18 21.73 5.64 -3.69
C ASN A 18 23.04 6.16 -4.31
N ARG A 19 24.07 5.32 -4.41
CA ARG A 19 25.35 5.72 -5.01
C ARG A 19 25.20 6.06 -6.49
N ASP A 20 24.51 5.18 -7.24
CA ASP A 20 24.30 5.39 -8.67
C ASP A 20 23.42 6.60 -8.92
N PHE A 21 22.33 6.76 -8.13
CA PHE A 21 21.45 7.91 -8.24
C PHE A 21 22.19 9.22 -7.97
N LYS A 22 23.01 9.27 -6.91
CA LYS A 22 23.76 10.50 -6.53
C LYS A 22 24.85 10.85 -7.54
N ALA A 23 25.39 9.86 -8.27
CA ALA A 23 26.36 10.10 -9.33
C ALA A 23 25.71 10.73 -10.59
N ASP A 24 24.45 10.44 -10.86
CA ASP A 24 23.66 10.98 -11.98
C ASP A 24 22.22 11.26 -11.51
N PRO A 25 21.99 12.33 -10.72
CA PRO A 25 20.72 12.58 -10.06
C PRO A 25 19.65 13.11 -11.02
N ARG A 26 18.49 12.45 -11.00
CA ARG A 26 17.28 12.89 -11.71
C ARG A 26 16.38 13.66 -10.75
N LEU A 27 16.58 14.97 -10.66
CA LEU A 27 15.87 15.83 -9.73
C LEU A 27 14.64 16.45 -10.39
N VAL A 28 13.46 16.21 -9.82
CA VAL A 28 12.21 16.85 -10.20
C VAL A 28 11.99 18.08 -9.34
N VAL A 29 11.77 19.21 -9.96
CA VAL A 29 11.65 20.52 -9.27
C VAL A 29 10.25 21.14 -9.39
N ARG A 30 9.42 20.62 -10.29
CA ARG A 30 8.05 21.09 -10.51
C ARG A 30 7.14 19.99 -11.02
N GLY A 31 5.89 20.00 -10.64
CA GLY A 31 4.83 19.21 -11.22
C GLY A 31 3.68 20.08 -11.72
N GLU A 32 2.97 19.66 -12.78
CA GLU A 32 1.81 20.35 -13.31
C GLU A 32 0.92 19.37 -14.09
N GLY A 33 -0.31 19.17 -13.66
CA GLY A 33 -1.22 18.21 -14.27
C GLY A 33 -0.63 16.80 -14.30
N VAL A 34 -0.37 16.26 -15.48
CA VAL A 34 0.22 14.92 -15.68
C VAL A 34 1.72 14.95 -15.94
N TYR A 35 2.38 16.08 -15.74
CA TYR A 35 3.80 16.25 -16.05
C TYR A 35 4.62 16.62 -14.81
N MET A 36 5.81 16.07 -14.77
CA MET A 36 6.92 16.50 -13.90
C MET A 36 7.97 17.21 -14.75
N TYR A 37 8.76 18.07 -14.12
CA TYR A 37 9.82 18.83 -14.79
C TYR A 37 11.12 18.64 -14.04
N SER A 38 12.15 18.24 -14.79
CA SER A 38 13.49 18.11 -14.24
C SER A 38 14.11 19.48 -13.92
N GLN A 39 15.22 19.46 -13.22
CA GLN A 39 16.00 20.67 -12.92
C GLN A 39 16.52 21.33 -14.21
N GLU A 40 16.75 20.57 -15.26
CA GLU A 40 17.18 21.03 -16.57
C GLU A 40 16.01 21.59 -17.42
N GLY A 41 14.78 21.47 -16.92
CA GLY A 41 13.57 21.93 -17.59
C GLY A 41 12.95 20.89 -18.54
N GLU A 42 13.42 19.67 -18.51
CA GLU A 42 12.80 18.58 -19.29
C GLU A 42 11.42 18.25 -18.76
N ARG A 43 10.47 18.11 -19.68
CA ARG A 43 9.11 17.70 -19.37
C ARG A 43 8.97 16.18 -19.41
N ILE A 44 8.64 15.58 -18.27
CA ILE A 44 8.51 14.14 -18.08
C ILE A 44 7.03 13.81 -17.87
N LEU A 45 6.47 12.93 -18.70
CA LEU A 45 5.13 12.41 -18.50
C LEU A 45 5.10 11.46 -17.29
N ASP A 46 4.29 11.77 -16.29
CA ASP A 46 4.07 10.89 -15.14
C ASP A 46 2.97 9.86 -15.44
N GLY A 47 3.34 8.76 -16.08
CA GLY A 47 2.43 7.67 -16.41
C GLY A 47 2.03 6.79 -15.23
N SER A 48 2.56 7.05 -14.04
CA SER A 48 2.29 6.29 -12.81
C SER A 48 1.53 7.07 -11.74
N SER A 49 1.19 8.34 -12.01
CA SER A 49 0.53 9.23 -11.05
C SER A 49 1.29 9.31 -9.72
N GLY A 50 2.62 9.52 -9.78
CA GLY A 50 3.47 9.56 -8.59
C GLY A 50 3.43 8.25 -7.80
N LEU A 51 3.43 7.12 -8.49
CA LEU A 51 3.24 5.77 -7.94
C LEU A 51 1.91 5.66 -7.17
N PHE A 52 0.81 6.02 -7.87
CA PHE A 52 -0.59 5.99 -7.40
C PHE A 52 -0.95 7.06 -6.35
N CYS A 53 -0.04 7.95 -5.98
CA CYS A 53 -0.26 8.94 -4.93
C CYS A 53 -0.79 10.29 -5.46
N CYS A 54 -0.76 10.52 -6.77
CA CYS A 54 -1.08 11.80 -7.40
C CYS A 54 -2.10 11.66 -8.54
N ALA A 55 -3.13 10.82 -8.33
CA ALA A 55 -4.14 10.51 -9.36
C ALA A 55 -4.96 11.72 -9.82
N ALA A 56 -5.10 12.75 -8.97
CA ALA A 56 -5.78 14.00 -9.32
C ALA A 56 -4.93 14.94 -10.20
N GLY A 57 -3.66 14.60 -10.41
CA GLY A 57 -2.67 15.44 -11.08
C GLY A 57 -1.83 16.28 -10.11
N HIS A 58 -0.66 16.70 -10.60
CA HIS A 58 0.29 17.49 -9.82
C HIS A 58 -0.15 18.93 -9.66
N SER A 59 0.16 19.52 -8.53
CA SER A 59 0.05 20.97 -8.22
C SER A 59 -1.35 21.54 -8.48
N ARG A 60 -2.38 20.83 -8.09
CA ARG A 60 -3.78 21.27 -8.18
C ARG A 60 -4.03 22.45 -7.22
N PRO A 61 -4.32 23.68 -7.73
CA PRO A 61 -4.48 24.84 -6.87
C PRO A 61 -5.60 24.69 -5.86
N GLU A 62 -6.74 24.14 -6.26
CA GLU A 62 -7.91 23.94 -5.41
C GLU A 62 -7.64 23.01 -4.22
N ILE A 63 -6.76 22.02 -4.39
CA ILE A 63 -6.33 21.15 -3.29
C ILE A 63 -5.37 21.90 -2.36
N ALA A 64 -4.41 22.61 -2.93
CA ALA A 64 -3.44 23.40 -2.15
C ALA A 64 -4.12 24.47 -1.30
N GLU A 65 -5.09 25.19 -1.86
CA GLU A 65 -5.87 26.23 -1.18
C GLU A 65 -6.72 25.63 -0.04
N ALA A 66 -7.39 24.50 -0.28
CA ALA A 66 -8.17 23.81 0.75
C ALA A 66 -7.29 23.33 1.92
N VAL A 67 -6.11 22.75 1.62
CA VAL A 67 -5.15 22.34 2.65
C VAL A 67 -4.63 23.54 3.43
N TYR A 68 -4.28 24.63 2.74
CA TYR A 68 -3.81 25.87 3.38
C TYR A 68 -4.87 26.46 4.33
N ALA A 69 -6.13 26.51 3.89
CA ALA A 69 -7.23 27.03 4.72
C ALA A 69 -7.42 26.16 5.98
N GLN A 70 -7.42 24.84 5.84
CA GLN A 70 -7.57 23.92 6.97
C GLN A 70 -6.41 24.02 7.97
N LEU A 71 -5.18 24.15 7.48
CA LEU A 71 -3.99 24.30 8.35
C LEU A 71 -4.02 25.57 9.18
N LYS A 72 -4.64 26.63 8.68
CA LYS A 72 -4.82 27.88 9.43
C LYS A 72 -5.90 27.78 10.50
N GLU A 73 -6.92 26.97 10.28
CA GLU A 73 -8.05 26.80 11.23
C GLU A 73 -7.73 25.77 12.30
N ALA A 74 -7.30 24.58 11.92
CA ALA A 74 -6.92 23.50 12.82
C ALA A 74 -5.88 22.59 12.16
N ALA A 75 -4.61 22.87 12.40
CA ALA A 75 -3.50 22.13 11.80
C ALA A 75 -3.42 20.69 12.28
N TYR A 76 -3.75 20.43 13.54
CA TYR A 76 -3.72 19.09 14.13
C TYR A 76 -4.70 18.99 15.29
N VAL A 77 -5.43 17.87 15.32
CA VAL A 77 -6.26 17.47 16.45
C VAL A 77 -5.89 16.03 16.82
N PRO A 78 -5.41 15.76 18.04
CA PRO A 78 -5.03 14.41 18.45
C PRO A 78 -6.27 13.50 18.49
N PRO A 79 -6.23 12.30 17.88
CA PRO A 79 -7.38 11.40 17.82
C PRO A 79 -7.56 10.57 19.11
N PHE A 80 -7.22 11.14 20.27
CA PHE A 80 -7.40 10.54 21.60
C PHE A 80 -8.58 11.21 22.31
N GLN A 81 -9.80 10.70 22.06
CA GLN A 81 -11.06 11.24 22.58
C GLN A 81 -11.40 12.65 22.05
N LEU A 82 -10.65 13.14 21.07
CA LEU A 82 -10.90 14.37 20.33
C LEU A 82 -10.95 14.04 18.85
N SER A 83 -11.61 14.88 18.08
CA SER A 83 -11.64 14.79 16.62
C SER A 83 -12.08 16.11 15.99
N GLN A 84 -12.07 16.18 14.67
CA GLN A 84 -12.53 17.32 13.91
C GLN A 84 -13.65 16.89 12.93
N PRO A 85 -14.62 17.78 12.61
CA PRO A 85 -15.74 17.45 11.73
C PRO A 85 -15.31 16.90 10.37
N LEU A 86 -14.21 17.41 9.82
CA LEU A 86 -13.71 17.01 8.51
C LEU A 86 -13.37 15.51 8.43
N ALA A 87 -12.87 14.90 9.52
CA ALA A 87 -12.59 13.47 9.57
C ALA A 87 -13.86 12.62 9.42
N PHE A 88 -14.94 13.01 10.11
CA PHE A 88 -16.24 12.34 10.00
C PHE A 88 -16.87 12.53 8.62
N GLU A 89 -16.79 13.74 8.05
CA GLU A 89 -17.30 13.99 6.70
C GLU A 89 -16.55 13.17 5.65
N LEU A 90 -15.23 13.07 5.77
CA LEU A 90 -14.44 12.21 4.88
C LEU A 90 -14.83 10.73 5.04
N ALA A 91 -14.95 10.23 6.28
CA ALA A 91 -15.38 8.86 6.54
C ALA A 91 -16.75 8.57 5.90
N ARG A 92 -17.71 9.49 6.08
CA ARG A 92 -19.05 9.41 5.48
C ARG A 92 -18.99 9.35 3.93
N ARG A 93 -18.14 10.16 3.30
CA ARG A 93 -17.97 10.13 1.84
C ARG A 93 -17.32 8.85 1.36
N VAL A 94 -16.30 8.37 2.07
CA VAL A 94 -15.62 7.11 1.71
C VAL A 94 -16.58 5.93 1.86
N SER A 95 -17.38 5.87 2.94
CA SER A 95 -18.35 4.78 3.14
C SER A 95 -19.42 4.69 2.05
N GLN A 96 -19.69 5.78 1.33
CA GLN A 96 -20.60 5.77 0.16
C GLN A 96 -20.00 5.14 -1.10
N LEU A 97 -18.68 4.92 -1.11
CA LEU A 97 -17.93 4.34 -2.24
C LEU A 97 -17.53 2.89 -1.98
N THR A 98 -17.62 2.44 -0.74
CA THR A 98 -17.29 1.06 -0.35
C THR A 98 -18.47 0.12 -0.59
N PRO A 99 -18.24 -1.19 -0.74
CA PRO A 99 -19.30 -2.19 -0.77
C PRO A 99 -20.15 -2.18 0.50
N ASP A 100 -21.41 -2.62 0.39
CA ASP A 100 -22.34 -2.72 1.53
C ASP A 100 -21.71 -3.52 2.68
N GLY A 101 -21.84 -2.98 3.90
CA GLY A 101 -21.28 -3.57 5.11
C GLY A 101 -19.82 -3.18 5.42
N LEU A 102 -19.15 -2.44 4.54
CA LEU A 102 -17.81 -1.87 4.77
C LEU A 102 -17.93 -0.35 5.02
N ASP A 103 -18.64 0.04 6.04
CA ASP A 103 -19.05 1.43 6.32
C ASP A 103 -18.29 2.09 7.48
N HIS A 104 -17.38 1.37 8.12
CA HIS A 104 -16.52 1.88 9.20
C HIS A 104 -15.11 2.12 8.70
N ILE A 105 -14.68 3.38 8.66
CA ILE A 105 -13.44 3.82 8.07
C ILE A 105 -12.39 4.09 9.15
N PHE A 106 -11.24 3.44 9.05
CA PHE A 106 -10.08 3.66 9.91
C PHE A 106 -8.98 4.33 9.10
N PHE A 107 -8.65 5.58 9.42
CA PHE A 107 -7.61 6.32 8.72
C PHE A 107 -6.22 6.01 9.27
N VAL A 108 -5.26 5.88 8.36
CA VAL A 108 -3.85 5.66 8.62
C VAL A 108 -2.99 6.56 7.72
N ASN A 109 -1.67 6.61 7.97
CA ASN A 109 -0.78 7.47 7.19
C ASN A 109 -0.21 6.79 5.93
N SER A 110 -0.30 5.49 5.82
CA SER A 110 0.23 4.72 4.68
C SER A 110 -0.50 3.40 4.48
N GLY A 111 -0.37 2.83 3.27
CA GLY A 111 -0.84 1.47 3.00
C GLY A 111 -0.15 0.41 3.88
N SER A 112 1.12 0.62 4.24
CA SER A 112 1.83 -0.25 5.17
C SER A 112 1.19 -0.28 6.56
N GLU A 113 0.83 0.89 7.10
CA GLU A 113 0.09 0.96 8.36
C GLU A 113 -1.33 0.37 8.25
N ALA A 114 -1.98 0.53 7.09
CA ALA A 114 -3.29 -0.07 6.85
C ALA A 114 -3.22 -1.60 6.94
N VAL A 115 -2.24 -2.22 6.29
CA VAL A 115 -2.04 -3.67 6.31
C VAL A 115 -1.69 -4.16 7.72
N ASP A 116 -0.76 -3.52 8.42
CA ASP A 116 -0.42 -3.86 9.82
C ASP A 116 -1.64 -3.76 10.73
N THR A 117 -2.46 -2.73 10.54
CA THR A 117 -3.68 -2.51 11.33
C THR A 117 -4.74 -3.56 10.99
N ALA A 118 -4.94 -3.88 9.70
CA ALA A 118 -5.88 -4.91 9.27
C ALA A 118 -5.53 -6.28 9.87
N MET A 119 -4.25 -6.66 9.90
CA MET A 119 -3.82 -7.91 10.54
C MET A 119 -4.14 -7.92 12.04
N LYS A 120 -3.86 -6.81 12.74
CA LYS A 120 -4.20 -6.69 14.17
C LYS A 120 -5.71 -6.74 14.41
N VAL A 121 -6.50 -6.10 13.57
CA VAL A 121 -7.97 -6.15 13.64
C VAL A 121 -8.48 -7.56 13.43
N ALA A 122 -7.93 -8.31 12.44
CA ALA A 122 -8.29 -9.71 12.22
C ALA A 122 -8.00 -10.59 13.45
N TYR A 123 -6.83 -10.44 14.06
CA TYR A 123 -6.53 -11.14 15.31
C TYR A 123 -7.49 -10.79 16.44
N ALA A 124 -7.75 -9.49 16.65
CA ALA A 124 -8.65 -9.01 17.71
C ALA A 124 -10.10 -9.50 17.48
N TYR A 125 -10.55 -9.49 16.24
CA TYR A 125 -11.87 -9.98 15.85
C TYR A 125 -12.03 -11.47 16.20
N HIS A 126 -11.10 -12.31 15.79
CA HIS A 126 -11.18 -13.74 16.10
C HIS A 126 -11.02 -14.03 17.59
N TYR A 127 -10.13 -13.31 18.27
CA TYR A 127 -10.01 -13.42 19.73
C TYR A 127 -11.30 -13.09 20.45
N ALA A 128 -11.98 -12.00 20.08
CA ALA A 128 -13.25 -11.60 20.67
C ALA A 128 -14.39 -12.62 20.43
N ARG A 129 -14.29 -13.43 19.37
CA ARG A 129 -15.22 -14.52 19.07
C ARG A 129 -14.89 -15.83 19.78
N GLY A 130 -13.82 -15.89 20.55
CA GLY A 130 -13.33 -17.13 21.17
C GLY A 130 -12.58 -18.05 20.18
N GLU A 131 -12.17 -17.55 19.03
CA GLU A 131 -11.47 -18.26 17.96
C GLU A 131 -9.98 -17.84 17.89
N GLY A 132 -9.34 -17.64 19.02
CA GLY A 132 -7.96 -17.15 19.11
C GLY A 132 -6.89 -18.01 18.44
N GLN A 133 -7.22 -19.24 18.03
CA GLN A 133 -6.35 -20.11 17.21
C GLN A 133 -6.22 -19.63 15.75
N ARG A 134 -7.08 -18.76 15.27
CA ARG A 134 -7.01 -18.16 13.93
C ARG A 134 -5.91 -17.12 13.84
N GLN A 135 -4.71 -17.56 13.57
CA GLN A 135 -3.51 -16.72 13.56
C GLN A 135 -2.74 -16.79 12.25
N ARG A 136 -3.23 -17.55 11.27
CA ARG A 136 -2.59 -17.71 9.97
C ARG A 136 -3.17 -16.74 8.96
N PHE A 137 -2.27 -16.08 8.22
CA PHE A 137 -2.63 -15.26 7.06
C PHE A 137 -2.24 -15.97 5.78
N VAL A 138 -3.13 -15.91 4.80
CA VAL A 138 -2.86 -16.40 3.45
C VAL A 138 -2.68 -15.19 2.54
N SER A 139 -1.57 -15.13 1.84
CA SER A 139 -1.30 -14.09 0.85
C SER A 139 -1.02 -14.73 -0.51
N ARG A 140 -0.51 -13.98 -1.46
CA ARG A 140 -0.25 -14.44 -2.81
C ARG A 140 1.19 -14.15 -3.24
N GLU A 141 1.81 -15.07 -3.97
CA GLU A 141 3.10 -14.84 -4.63
C GLU A 141 3.03 -13.60 -5.51
N ARG A 142 4.13 -12.83 -5.56
CA ARG A 142 4.29 -11.57 -6.28
C ARG A 142 3.43 -10.40 -5.79
N ALA A 143 2.59 -10.59 -4.78
CA ALA A 143 1.85 -9.50 -4.19
C ALA A 143 2.76 -8.55 -3.39
N TYR A 144 2.37 -7.28 -3.31
CA TYR A 144 3.01 -6.25 -2.49
C TYR A 144 2.02 -5.75 -1.44
N HIS A 145 2.43 -5.75 -0.18
CA HIS A 145 1.56 -5.37 0.94
C HIS A 145 2.17 -4.31 1.87
N GLY A 146 3.22 -3.64 1.44
CA GLY A 146 3.84 -2.58 2.22
C GLY A 146 5.27 -2.90 2.68
N VAL A 147 5.83 -1.98 3.46
CA VAL A 147 7.24 -1.98 3.88
C VAL A 147 7.46 -2.29 5.37
N ASN A 148 6.40 -2.28 6.18
CA ASN A 148 6.47 -2.71 7.58
C ASN A 148 6.57 -4.24 7.67
N MET A 149 6.92 -4.76 8.84
CA MET A 149 7.17 -6.20 9.00
C MET A 149 5.96 -7.08 8.67
N ALA A 150 4.75 -6.63 8.93
CA ALA A 150 3.54 -7.34 8.52
C ALA A 150 3.40 -7.36 6.99
N GLY A 151 3.52 -6.21 6.34
CA GLY A 151 3.48 -6.09 4.88
C GLY A 151 4.60 -6.88 4.19
N VAL A 152 5.83 -6.83 4.72
CA VAL A 152 6.97 -7.63 4.22
C VAL A 152 6.70 -9.12 4.37
N SER A 153 6.11 -9.55 5.49
CA SER A 153 5.77 -10.97 5.72
C SER A 153 4.71 -11.49 4.75
N LEU A 154 3.69 -10.66 4.47
CA LEU A 154 2.65 -10.96 3.47
C LEU A 154 3.18 -10.88 2.03
N SER A 155 4.24 -10.11 1.79
CA SER A 155 4.77 -9.92 0.43
C SER A 155 5.18 -11.23 -0.23
N GLY A 156 4.71 -11.43 -1.47
CA GLY A 156 5.14 -12.50 -2.35
C GLY A 156 6.32 -12.11 -3.25
N MET A 157 6.81 -10.86 -3.14
CA MET A 157 7.96 -10.34 -3.89
C MET A 157 9.26 -10.71 -3.19
N ILE A 158 9.98 -11.70 -3.69
CA ILE A 158 11.20 -12.24 -3.06
C ILE A 158 12.23 -11.16 -2.73
N LYS A 159 12.49 -10.25 -3.68
CA LYS A 159 13.49 -9.18 -3.49
C LYS A 159 13.15 -8.22 -2.36
N ASN A 160 11.86 -8.10 -1.99
CA ASN A 160 11.41 -7.19 -0.95
C ASN A 160 11.48 -7.81 0.45
N ARG A 161 11.68 -9.13 0.58
CA ARG A 161 11.63 -9.82 1.88
C ARG A 161 12.85 -10.68 2.22
N GLN A 162 13.58 -11.19 1.22
CA GLN A 162 14.59 -12.24 1.42
C GLN A 162 15.72 -11.90 2.41
N VAL A 163 15.97 -10.60 2.62
CA VAL A 163 17.07 -10.12 3.51
C VAL A 163 16.57 -9.69 4.88
N PHE A 164 15.26 -9.74 5.15
CA PHE A 164 14.65 -9.24 6.39
C PHE A 164 14.23 -10.35 7.37
N GLY A 165 14.80 -11.53 7.22
CA GLY A 165 14.51 -12.67 8.09
C GLY A 165 13.22 -13.41 7.73
N PRO A 166 12.73 -14.29 8.62
CA PRO A 166 11.60 -15.17 8.33
C PRO A 166 10.23 -14.46 8.33
N GLY A 167 10.17 -13.21 8.78
CA GLY A 167 8.92 -12.46 8.90
C GLY A 167 8.05 -12.89 10.08
N ILE A 168 6.77 -12.50 10.04
CA ILE A 168 5.77 -12.89 11.05
C ILE A 168 5.39 -14.36 10.82
N PRO A 169 5.42 -15.22 11.87
CA PRO A 169 5.02 -16.61 11.74
C PRO A 169 3.58 -16.78 11.28
N GLY A 170 3.31 -17.85 10.53
CA GLY A 170 1.95 -18.22 10.12
C GLY A 170 1.51 -17.61 8.78
N VAL A 171 2.36 -16.84 8.10
CA VAL A 171 2.06 -16.37 6.75
C VAL A 171 2.38 -17.47 5.73
N VAL A 172 1.44 -17.76 4.84
CA VAL A 172 1.58 -18.69 3.71
C VAL A 172 1.12 -18.03 2.42
N HIS A 173 1.60 -18.54 1.28
CA HIS A 173 1.33 -17.90 0.00
C HIS A 173 0.64 -18.88 -0.95
N MET A 174 -0.42 -18.41 -1.62
CA MET A 174 -0.99 -19.01 -2.82
C MET A 174 -0.10 -18.70 -4.02
N ARG A 175 -0.20 -19.48 -5.08
CA ARG A 175 0.45 -19.17 -6.36
C ARG A 175 -0.04 -17.83 -6.91
N HIS A 176 0.80 -17.17 -7.70
CA HIS A 176 0.43 -15.94 -8.41
C HIS A 176 -0.60 -16.23 -9.53
N THR A 177 -1.29 -15.18 -9.98
CA THR A 177 -2.38 -15.30 -10.98
C THR A 177 -1.90 -15.31 -12.44
N TRP A 178 -0.61 -15.11 -12.69
CA TRP A 178 -0.08 -15.11 -14.05
C TRP A 178 0.17 -16.53 -14.52
N LEU A 179 -0.50 -16.93 -15.60
CA LEU A 179 -0.29 -18.19 -16.31
C LEU A 179 0.21 -17.90 -17.73
N PRO A 180 1.23 -18.62 -18.26
CA PRO A 180 1.74 -18.42 -19.62
C PRO A 180 0.64 -18.52 -20.70
N GLU A 181 -0.29 -19.44 -20.55
CA GLU A 181 -1.40 -19.69 -21.46
C GLU A 181 -2.40 -18.52 -21.51
N ASN A 182 -2.50 -17.74 -20.43
CA ASN A 182 -3.36 -16.56 -20.35
C ASN A 182 -2.69 -15.29 -20.87
N ARG A 183 -1.46 -15.40 -21.37
CA ARG A 183 -0.71 -14.27 -21.91
C ARG A 183 -1.42 -13.67 -23.12
N PHE A 184 -1.69 -12.36 -23.06
CA PHE A 184 -2.40 -11.60 -24.07
C PHE A 184 -3.88 -11.93 -24.28
N VAL A 185 -4.50 -12.71 -23.41
CA VAL A 185 -5.96 -12.89 -23.40
C VAL A 185 -6.61 -11.55 -23.02
N LYS A 186 -7.58 -11.11 -23.80
CA LYS A 186 -8.37 -9.91 -23.49
C LYS A 186 -9.54 -10.28 -22.59
N GLY A 187 -9.71 -9.52 -21.53
CA GLY A 187 -10.77 -9.78 -20.55
C GLY A 187 -10.40 -10.89 -19.56
N GLN A 188 -11.40 -11.57 -19.00
CA GLN A 188 -11.19 -12.64 -18.05
C GLN A 188 -10.85 -13.93 -18.82
N PRO A 189 -9.72 -14.59 -18.49
CA PRO A 189 -9.37 -15.88 -19.12
C PRO A 189 -10.29 -17.00 -18.65
N GLU A 190 -10.38 -18.05 -19.46
CA GLU A 190 -11.17 -19.26 -19.15
C GLU A 190 -10.49 -20.16 -18.11
N THR A 191 -9.17 -20.04 -17.94
CA THR A 191 -8.35 -20.83 -17.01
C THR A 191 -7.83 -19.96 -15.88
N GLY A 192 -7.53 -20.58 -14.73
CA GLY A 192 -6.94 -19.90 -13.56
C GLY A 192 -7.74 -20.05 -12.27
N ILE A 193 -8.92 -20.69 -12.30
CA ILE A 193 -9.73 -20.95 -11.12
C ILE A 193 -8.97 -21.82 -10.09
N GLU A 194 -8.16 -22.72 -10.56
CA GLU A 194 -7.27 -23.57 -9.76
C GLU A 194 -6.25 -22.80 -8.92
N LEU A 195 -6.01 -21.53 -9.25
CA LEU A 195 -5.15 -20.64 -8.47
C LEU A 195 -5.90 -20.04 -7.27
N ALA A 196 -7.24 -19.97 -7.34
CA ALA A 196 -8.09 -19.64 -6.19
C ALA A 196 -8.25 -20.86 -5.27
N ASP A 197 -8.31 -22.06 -5.83
CA ASP A 197 -8.42 -23.32 -5.09
C ASP A 197 -7.18 -23.64 -4.23
N ASP A 198 -6.07 -22.93 -4.46
CA ASP A 198 -4.91 -22.96 -3.54
C ASP A 198 -5.30 -22.61 -2.10
N LEU A 199 -6.30 -21.76 -1.88
CA LEU A 199 -6.80 -21.44 -0.55
C LEU A 199 -7.40 -22.67 0.14
N GLU A 200 -8.17 -23.47 -0.57
CA GLU A 200 -8.74 -24.73 -0.04
C GLU A 200 -7.62 -25.72 0.31
N ARG A 201 -6.63 -25.90 -0.56
CA ARG A 201 -5.47 -26.76 -0.31
C ARG A 201 -4.68 -26.30 0.94
N ILE A 202 -4.51 -25.00 1.12
CA ILE A 202 -3.86 -24.43 2.31
C ILE A 202 -4.71 -24.70 3.55
N ALA A 203 -6.03 -24.49 3.47
CA ALA A 203 -6.94 -24.76 4.57
C ALA A 203 -6.93 -26.23 4.98
N MET A 204 -6.92 -27.17 4.03
CA MET A 204 -6.80 -28.61 4.31
C MET A 204 -5.48 -28.95 4.99
N ASN A 205 -4.38 -28.30 4.60
CA ASN A 205 -3.04 -28.61 5.13
C ASN A 205 -2.78 -28.03 6.52
N TYR A 206 -3.38 -26.89 6.85
CA TYR A 206 -3.12 -26.16 8.11
C TYR A 206 -4.29 -26.13 9.10
N GLY A 207 -5.47 -26.59 8.67
CA GLY A 207 -6.73 -26.49 9.39
C GLY A 207 -7.46 -25.17 9.07
N PRO A 208 -8.73 -25.24 8.59
CA PRO A 208 -9.50 -24.05 8.21
C PRO A 208 -9.77 -23.11 9.39
N ASP A 209 -9.79 -23.65 10.60
CA ASP A 209 -9.97 -22.92 11.86
C ASP A 209 -8.72 -22.18 12.34
N THR A 210 -7.57 -22.37 11.68
CA THR A 210 -6.33 -21.62 11.97
C THR A 210 -6.18 -20.37 11.11
N ILE A 211 -6.96 -20.21 10.05
CA ILE A 211 -6.86 -19.10 9.09
C ILE A 211 -7.63 -17.89 9.64
N ALA A 212 -6.91 -16.77 9.79
CA ALA A 212 -7.48 -15.49 10.22
C ALA A 212 -8.04 -14.70 9.04
N ALA A 213 -7.26 -14.57 7.97
CA ALA A 213 -7.69 -13.85 6.77
C ALA A 213 -6.85 -14.25 5.55
N CYS A 214 -7.42 -13.95 4.37
CA CYS A 214 -6.73 -13.96 3.09
C CYS A 214 -6.51 -12.50 2.63
N VAL A 215 -5.28 -12.18 2.23
CA VAL A 215 -4.88 -10.84 1.79
C VAL A 215 -4.31 -10.95 0.37
N VAL A 216 -4.98 -10.34 -0.60
CA VAL A 216 -4.63 -10.40 -2.04
C VAL A 216 -4.61 -9.00 -2.65
#